data_5baf414c3cbd89a533034eaa16c4a820
#
_entry.id   5baf414c3cbd89a533034eaa16c4a820
#
_cell.length_a   1.000
_cell.length_b   1.000
_cell.length_c   1.000
_cell.angle_alpha   90.00
_cell.angle_beta   90.00
_cell.angle_gamma   90.00
#
_symmetry.space_group_name_H-M   'P 1'
#
loop_
_entity.id
_entity.type
_entity.pdbx_description
1 polymer ?
#
loop_
_entity_poly.entity_id
_entity_poly.type
_entity_poly.pdbx_seq_one_letter_code
_entity_poly.pdbx_strand_id
1 'polypeptide(L)'
;DVKRKWAYYVLRGRGWREGFRAVEPLVVLENAAKSLDWMWKEYENGVIELAFDSTEQLLPKWRRYRGPKSHGADLTFGEFRHALAYCNSYTQEHRPEMLTALCGVLYRNAGNSKLGQWRESFNANLMQFYGNRIHKMPDYLKWGVYAWFSSFCRFLTEGTFIIDGHEVCFAPVFSRSKREDVFDQSLGLNSIVFSVAESGVFGSVKDTDDAPLLRVLMKLLDDHNKAEALRKEMKK
;
A
#
# COMPACT_ATOMS: atom_id res chain seq x y z
N ASP A 1 -16.78 16.78 7.40
CA ASP A 1 -17.22 15.89 6.35
C ASP A 1 -16.04 15.48 5.45
N VAL A 2 -15.75 14.18 5.41
CA VAL A 2 -14.61 13.60 4.67
C VAL A 2 -14.72 13.85 3.17
N LYS A 3 -15.91 13.70 2.58
CA LYS A 3 -16.17 13.88 1.15
C LYS A 3 -15.86 15.32 0.71
N ARG A 4 -16.27 16.33 1.49
CA ARG A 4 -15.96 17.74 1.20
C ARG A 4 -14.46 18.04 1.31
N LYS A 5 -13.78 17.43 2.27
CA LYS A 5 -12.34 17.57 2.43
C LYS A 5 -11.58 17.04 1.21
N TRP A 6 -11.97 15.88 0.69
CA TRP A 6 -11.43 15.34 -0.55
C TRP A 6 -11.73 16.23 -1.76
N ALA A 7 -12.98 16.67 -1.90
CA ALA A 7 -13.36 17.61 -2.95
C ALA A 7 -12.51 18.88 -2.93
N TYR A 8 -12.26 19.45 -1.75
CA TYR A 8 -11.37 20.59 -1.58
C TYR A 8 -9.96 20.31 -2.12
N TYR A 9 -9.36 19.19 -1.77
CA TYR A 9 -8.03 18.85 -2.24
C TYR A 9 -7.96 18.61 -3.75
N VAL A 10 -8.94 17.95 -4.34
CA VAL A 10 -9.04 17.76 -5.79
C VAL A 10 -9.16 19.11 -6.53
N LEU A 11 -10.03 19.99 -6.05
CA LEU A 11 -10.20 21.33 -6.63
C LEU A 11 -8.92 22.17 -6.52
N ARG A 12 -8.25 22.12 -5.37
CA ARG A 12 -6.95 22.81 -5.17
C ARG A 12 -5.90 22.28 -6.14
N GLY A 13 -5.85 20.97 -6.36
CA GLY A 13 -4.94 20.34 -7.32
C GLY A 13 -5.21 20.77 -8.76
N ARG A 14 -6.46 21.12 -9.08
CA ARG A 14 -6.88 21.67 -10.39
C ARG A 14 -6.78 23.21 -10.48
N GLY A 15 -6.15 23.86 -9.51
CA GLY A 15 -5.94 25.30 -9.50
C GLY A 15 -7.10 26.13 -8.99
N TRP A 16 -8.14 25.50 -8.40
CA TRP A 16 -9.24 26.26 -7.78
C TRP A 16 -8.74 27.03 -6.56
N ARG A 17 -9.14 28.29 -6.44
CA ARG A 17 -8.84 29.18 -5.32
C ARG A 17 -10.12 29.84 -4.84
N GLU A 18 -10.33 29.83 -3.54
CA GLU A 18 -11.41 30.58 -2.89
C GLU A 18 -11.28 32.08 -3.20
N GLY A 19 -12.38 32.75 -3.46
CA GLY A 19 -12.41 34.17 -3.72
C GLY A 19 -12.23 34.62 -5.18
N PHE A 20 -11.87 33.73 -6.11
CA PHE A 20 -11.72 34.05 -7.52
C PHE A 20 -12.98 33.78 -8.38
N ARG A 21 -14.08 33.31 -7.80
CA ARG A 21 -15.32 32.98 -8.52
C ARG A 21 -16.53 33.58 -7.83
N ALA A 22 -17.48 33.97 -8.65
CA ALA A 22 -18.78 34.56 -8.21
C ALA A 22 -19.72 33.51 -7.54
N VAL A 23 -19.30 32.23 -7.48
CA VAL A 23 -20.10 31.13 -6.90
C VAL A 23 -19.63 30.89 -5.47
N GLU A 24 -20.61 30.73 -4.57
CA GLU A 24 -20.34 30.44 -3.16
C GLU A 24 -19.46 29.18 -3.00
N PRO A 25 -18.33 29.26 -2.27
CA PRO A 25 -17.35 28.17 -2.16
C PRO A 25 -17.96 26.85 -1.65
N LEU A 26 -18.95 26.90 -0.76
CA LEU A 26 -19.64 25.71 -0.25
C LEU A 26 -20.40 24.97 -1.35
N VAL A 27 -21.08 25.68 -2.25
CA VAL A 27 -21.82 25.08 -3.37
C VAL A 27 -20.84 24.36 -4.32
N VAL A 28 -19.68 24.97 -4.59
CA VAL A 28 -18.65 24.36 -5.42
C VAL A 28 -18.11 23.07 -4.77
N LEU A 29 -17.85 23.12 -3.46
CA LEU A 29 -17.38 21.95 -2.71
C LEU A 29 -18.42 20.83 -2.65
N GLU A 30 -19.69 21.16 -2.47
CA GLU A 30 -20.78 20.17 -2.45
C GLU A 30 -20.96 19.50 -3.80
N ASN A 31 -20.94 20.26 -4.88
CA ASN A 31 -21.04 19.69 -6.23
C ASN A 31 -19.81 18.82 -6.57
N ALA A 32 -18.62 19.28 -6.16
CA ALA A 32 -17.42 18.46 -6.32
C ALA A 32 -17.45 17.18 -5.45
N ALA A 33 -17.96 17.26 -4.22
CA ALA A 33 -18.13 16.10 -3.35
C ALA A 33 -19.08 15.07 -3.97
N LYS A 34 -20.22 15.51 -4.51
CA LYS A 34 -21.16 14.65 -5.23
C LYS A 34 -20.53 13.98 -6.45
N SER A 35 -19.70 14.70 -7.20
CA SER A 35 -18.99 14.11 -8.36
C SER A 35 -17.95 13.04 -7.98
N LEU A 36 -17.59 12.94 -6.70
CA LEU A 36 -16.68 11.95 -6.14
C LEU A 36 -17.41 10.84 -5.36
N ASP A 37 -18.74 10.80 -5.37
CA ASP A 37 -19.50 9.80 -4.60
C ASP A 37 -19.19 8.37 -5.03
N TRP A 38 -18.79 8.13 -6.29
CA TRP A 38 -18.34 6.84 -6.77
C TRP A 38 -17.09 6.29 -6.04
N MET A 39 -16.33 7.15 -5.35
CA MET A 39 -15.15 6.76 -4.58
C MET A 39 -15.49 6.18 -3.21
N TRP A 40 -16.76 6.26 -2.79
CA TRP A 40 -17.17 5.92 -1.43
C TRP A 40 -18.21 4.83 -1.40
N LYS A 41 -18.06 3.92 -0.44
CA LYS A 41 -19.16 3.07 0.04
C LYS A 41 -19.61 3.61 1.38
N GLU A 42 -20.90 3.87 1.48
CA GLU A 42 -21.55 4.30 2.72
C GLU A 42 -22.42 3.14 3.21
N TYR A 43 -22.20 2.73 4.45
CA TYR A 43 -22.93 1.65 5.09
C TYR A 43 -24.08 2.23 5.93
N GLU A 44 -25.11 1.42 6.21
CA GLU A 44 -26.29 1.81 6.99
C GLU A 44 -25.95 2.34 8.40
N ASN A 45 -24.83 1.93 8.97
CA ASN A 45 -24.33 2.41 10.26
C ASN A 45 -23.59 3.77 10.16
N GLY A 46 -23.60 4.43 8.99
CA GLY A 46 -22.93 5.71 8.74
C GLY A 46 -21.41 5.61 8.56
N VAL A 47 -20.84 4.41 8.52
CA VAL A 47 -19.42 4.21 8.19
C VAL A 47 -19.22 4.46 6.71
N ILE A 48 -18.20 5.25 6.38
CA ILE A 48 -17.81 5.56 5.00
C ILE A 48 -16.47 4.87 4.73
N GLU A 49 -16.44 4.04 3.70
CA GLU A 49 -15.24 3.36 3.25
C GLU A 49 -14.84 3.85 1.85
N LEU A 50 -13.52 3.86 1.58
CA LEU A 50 -13.02 4.20 0.25
C LEU A 50 -13.31 3.04 -0.71
N ALA A 51 -14.13 3.31 -1.73
CA ALA A 51 -14.49 2.34 -2.77
C ALA A 51 -13.56 2.38 -3.99
N PHE A 52 -12.53 3.24 -3.95
CA PHE A 52 -11.54 3.32 -5.02
C PHE A 52 -10.84 1.97 -5.19
N ASP A 53 -10.96 1.39 -6.37
CA ASP A 53 -10.51 0.03 -6.66
C ASP A 53 -9.68 0.01 -7.95
N SER A 54 -8.49 0.57 -7.87
CA SER A 54 -7.54 0.53 -8.97
C SER A 54 -6.13 0.28 -8.43
N THR A 55 -5.44 -0.66 -9.06
CA THR A 55 -4.02 -0.93 -8.83
C THR A 55 -3.13 -0.22 -9.84
N GLU A 56 -3.72 0.53 -10.79
CA GLU A 56 -2.98 1.39 -11.69
C GLU A 56 -2.41 2.61 -10.96
N GLN A 57 -1.15 2.90 -11.20
CA GLN A 57 -0.46 4.04 -10.61
C GLN A 57 -0.71 5.33 -11.41
N LEU A 58 -1.68 6.12 -10.95
CA LEU A 58 -2.05 7.39 -11.60
C LEU A 58 -1.06 8.54 -11.29
N LEU A 59 -0.21 8.38 -10.29
CA LEU A 59 0.84 9.32 -9.93
C LEU A 59 2.22 8.63 -9.98
N PRO A 60 2.71 8.22 -11.16
CA PRO A 60 3.97 7.47 -11.27
C PRO A 60 5.19 8.30 -10.89
N LYS A 61 5.04 9.62 -10.81
CA LYS A 61 6.12 10.53 -10.45
C LYS A 61 5.61 11.81 -9.81
N TRP A 62 6.36 12.29 -8.80
CA TRP A 62 6.17 13.60 -8.23
C TRP A 62 7.50 14.34 -8.16
N ARG A 63 7.64 15.46 -8.88
CA ARG A 63 8.91 16.16 -9.10
C ARG A 63 9.98 15.20 -9.61
N ARG A 64 11.13 15.07 -8.89
CA ARG A 64 12.22 14.14 -9.20
C ARG A 64 12.00 12.71 -8.66
N TYR A 65 11.02 12.52 -7.79
CA TYR A 65 10.75 11.23 -7.15
C TYR A 65 9.86 10.35 -8.03
N ARG A 66 10.13 9.06 -8.02
CA ARG A 66 9.39 8.01 -8.71
C ARG A 66 8.58 7.21 -7.71
N GLY A 67 7.29 7.05 -7.98
CA GLY A 67 6.41 6.13 -7.27
C GLY A 67 6.54 4.69 -7.77
N PRO A 68 5.85 3.74 -7.15
CA PRO A 68 5.77 2.37 -7.63
C PRO A 68 5.20 2.30 -9.04
N LYS A 69 5.49 1.21 -9.75
CA LYS A 69 4.81 0.89 -11.00
C LYS A 69 3.38 0.43 -10.72
N SER A 70 2.52 0.49 -11.73
CA SER A 70 1.17 -0.07 -11.66
C SER A 70 1.22 -1.52 -11.17
N HIS A 71 0.19 -1.92 -10.45
CA HIS A 71 0.06 -3.26 -9.85
C HIS A 71 1.19 -3.65 -8.87
N GLY A 72 1.94 -2.67 -8.36
CA GLY A 72 3.06 -2.92 -7.45
C GLY A 72 4.20 -3.75 -8.05
N ALA A 73 4.33 -3.77 -9.39
CA ALA A 73 5.22 -4.68 -10.12
C ALA A 73 6.71 -4.55 -9.78
N ASP A 74 7.13 -3.43 -9.21
CA ASP A 74 8.51 -3.16 -8.79
C ASP A 74 8.67 -3.02 -7.27
N LEU A 75 7.65 -3.43 -6.49
CA LEU A 75 7.74 -3.44 -5.04
C LEU A 75 8.62 -4.60 -4.55
N THR A 76 9.50 -4.31 -3.60
CA THR A 76 10.18 -5.32 -2.82
C THR A 76 9.37 -5.68 -1.56
N PHE A 77 9.67 -6.83 -0.96
CA PHE A 77 8.98 -7.26 0.26
C PHE A 77 9.19 -6.28 1.43
N GLY A 78 10.41 -5.78 1.59
CA GLY A 78 10.74 -4.78 2.61
C GLY A 78 9.97 -3.47 2.42
N GLU A 79 9.86 -2.97 1.17
CA GLU A 79 9.04 -1.79 0.89
C GLU A 79 7.59 -2.00 1.27
N PHE A 80 7.01 -3.12 0.83
CA PHE A 80 5.62 -3.45 1.10
C PHE A 80 5.35 -3.53 2.60
N ARG A 81 6.22 -4.23 3.35
CA ARG A 81 6.10 -4.40 4.79
C ARG A 81 6.10 -3.07 5.55
N HIS A 82 7.04 -2.18 5.21
CA HIS A 82 7.12 -0.85 5.81
C HIS A 82 5.96 0.06 5.37
N ALA A 83 5.59 0.03 4.11
CA ALA A 83 4.44 0.79 3.60
C ALA A 83 3.14 0.35 4.29
N LEU A 84 2.93 -0.97 4.45
CA LEU A 84 1.75 -1.51 5.12
C LEU A 84 1.69 -1.10 6.61
N ALA A 85 2.81 -1.09 7.31
CA ALA A 85 2.86 -0.64 8.70
C ALA A 85 2.40 0.83 8.82
N TYR A 86 2.89 1.73 7.96
CA TYR A 86 2.46 3.13 7.97
C TYR A 86 1.02 3.32 7.50
N CYS A 87 0.57 2.54 6.52
CA CYS A 87 -0.82 2.54 6.07
C CYS A 87 -1.77 2.16 7.21
N ASN A 88 -1.48 1.07 7.93
CA ASN A 88 -2.27 0.63 9.08
C ASN A 88 -2.25 1.64 10.23
N SER A 89 -1.08 2.19 10.57
CA SER A 89 -0.97 3.23 11.59
C SER A 89 -1.78 4.48 11.21
N TYR A 90 -1.77 4.88 9.94
CA TYR A 90 -2.61 5.99 9.50
C TYR A 90 -4.11 5.67 9.60
N THR A 91 -4.51 4.47 9.21
CA THR A 91 -5.92 4.04 9.32
C THR A 91 -6.44 4.07 10.76
N GLN A 92 -5.58 3.73 11.73
CA GLN A 92 -5.93 3.69 13.15
C GLN A 92 -5.88 5.06 13.82
N GLU A 93 -4.83 5.83 13.58
CA GLU A 93 -4.50 7.04 14.33
C GLU A 93 -4.81 8.34 13.56
N HIS A 94 -5.00 8.26 12.24
CA HIS A 94 -5.24 9.40 11.32
C HIS A 94 -4.17 10.51 11.39
N ARG A 95 -2.95 10.19 11.83
CA ARG A 95 -1.85 11.16 11.92
C ARG A 95 -1.23 11.45 10.55
N PRO A 96 -1.15 12.72 10.11
CA PRO A 96 -0.60 13.10 8.80
C PRO A 96 0.85 12.66 8.57
N GLU A 97 1.62 12.50 9.66
CA GLU A 97 3.00 12.04 9.59
C GLU A 97 3.11 10.63 9.02
N MET A 98 2.12 9.76 9.32
CA MET A 98 2.06 8.39 8.81
C MET A 98 1.84 8.37 7.30
N LEU A 99 1.00 9.28 6.76
CA LEU A 99 0.86 9.46 5.30
C LEU A 99 2.17 9.93 4.66
N THR A 100 2.87 10.83 5.32
CA THR A 100 4.16 11.34 4.83
C THR A 100 5.19 10.21 4.81
N ALA A 101 5.23 9.38 5.84
CA ALA A 101 6.11 8.23 5.93
C ALA A 101 5.78 7.17 4.87
N LEU A 102 4.50 6.84 4.68
CA LEU A 102 4.02 5.95 3.61
C LEU A 102 4.51 6.43 2.23
N CYS A 103 4.27 7.71 1.92
CA CYS A 103 4.74 8.30 0.67
C CYS A 103 6.28 8.29 0.57
N GLY A 104 6.99 8.45 1.70
CA GLY A 104 8.45 8.37 1.75
C GLY A 104 8.99 7.00 1.36
N VAL A 105 8.36 5.93 1.85
CA VAL A 105 8.70 4.54 1.45
C VAL A 105 8.50 4.34 -0.04
N LEU A 106 7.36 4.78 -0.56
CA LEU A 106 6.94 4.48 -1.93
C LEU A 106 7.60 5.39 -2.99
N TYR A 107 7.92 6.66 -2.65
CA TYR A 107 8.47 7.64 -3.59
C TYR A 107 9.94 7.92 -3.30
N ARG A 108 10.80 7.49 -4.18
CA ARG A 108 12.26 7.65 -4.09
C ARG A 108 12.83 8.32 -5.35
N ASN A 109 14.09 8.69 -5.32
CA ASN A 109 14.76 9.20 -6.50
C ASN A 109 14.65 8.21 -7.67
N ALA A 110 14.86 8.71 -8.89
CA ALA A 110 15.02 7.83 -10.05
C ALA A 110 16.19 6.85 -9.80
N GLY A 111 16.00 5.61 -10.16
CA GLY A 111 17.00 4.58 -10.09
C GLY A 111 18.03 4.70 -11.21
N ASN A 112 18.95 3.76 -11.25
CA ASN A 112 19.96 3.71 -12.30
C ASN A 112 19.37 3.10 -13.58
N SER A 113 19.11 3.94 -14.58
CA SER A 113 18.55 3.50 -15.85
C SER A 113 19.42 2.49 -16.60
N LYS A 114 20.74 2.54 -16.43
CA LYS A 114 21.67 1.54 -17.00
C LYS A 114 21.49 0.15 -16.43
N LEU A 115 20.96 0.06 -15.19
CA LEU A 115 20.64 -1.19 -14.51
C LEU A 115 19.13 -1.56 -14.62
N GLY A 116 18.37 -0.85 -15.46
CA GLY A 116 16.93 -1.06 -15.60
C GLY A 116 16.11 -0.67 -14.36
N GLN A 117 16.71 0.00 -13.39
CA GLN A 117 16.06 0.38 -12.17
C GLN A 117 15.19 1.63 -12.38
N TRP A 118 13.87 1.49 -12.12
CA TRP A 118 12.93 2.62 -12.17
C TRP A 118 13.13 3.60 -11.02
N ARG A 119 13.37 3.09 -9.81
CA ARG A 119 13.55 3.83 -8.56
C ARG A 119 14.85 3.41 -7.86
N GLU A 120 15.39 4.31 -7.03
CA GLU A 120 16.43 4.01 -6.05
C GLU A 120 16.01 2.82 -5.18
N SER A 121 16.94 1.90 -4.86
CA SER A 121 16.65 0.76 -3.99
C SER A 121 16.18 1.23 -2.61
N PHE A 122 15.27 0.48 -2.01
CA PHE A 122 14.78 0.77 -0.67
C PHE A 122 15.85 0.45 0.38
N ASN A 123 15.94 1.31 1.41
CA ASN A 123 16.79 1.09 2.57
C ASN A 123 16.04 1.52 3.83
N ALA A 124 15.67 0.55 4.66
CA ALA A 124 14.92 0.78 5.89
C ALA A 124 15.63 1.76 6.87
N ASN A 125 16.96 1.81 6.86
CA ASN A 125 17.71 2.72 7.72
C ASN A 125 17.57 4.20 7.31
N LEU A 126 17.07 4.48 6.11
CA LEU A 126 16.87 5.83 5.59
C LEU A 126 15.41 6.33 5.70
N MET A 127 14.57 5.66 6.46
CA MET A 127 13.14 5.96 6.56
C MET A 127 12.83 7.42 6.92
N GLN A 128 13.51 7.95 7.95
CA GLN A 128 13.34 9.34 8.37
C GLN A 128 13.74 10.33 7.26
N PHE A 129 14.79 10.00 6.53
CA PHE A 129 15.28 10.80 5.42
C PHE A 129 14.29 10.80 4.24
N TYR A 130 13.66 9.66 3.94
CA TYR A 130 12.62 9.57 2.92
C TYR A 130 11.40 10.44 3.28
N GLY A 131 10.94 10.39 4.53
CA GLY A 131 9.88 11.25 5.02
C GLY A 131 10.19 12.74 4.83
N ASN A 132 11.39 13.16 5.17
CA ASN A 132 11.84 14.55 5.02
C ASN A 132 11.87 15.01 3.54
N ARG A 133 12.16 14.11 2.60
CA ARG A 133 12.11 14.42 1.15
C ARG A 133 10.68 14.69 0.67
N ILE A 134 9.72 13.96 1.22
CA ILE A 134 8.33 13.93 0.75
C ILE A 134 7.42 14.89 1.54
N HIS A 135 7.87 15.47 2.66
CA HIS A 135 7.01 16.32 3.49
C HIS A 135 6.33 17.47 2.72
N LYS A 136 6.97 17.99 1.65
CA LYS A 136 6.42 19.03 0.76
C LYS A 136 5.41 18.52 -0.28
N MET A 137 5.15 17.22 -0.33
CA MET A 137 4.09 16.69 -1.19
C MET A 137 2.74 17.19 -0.66
N PRO A 138 1.89 17.77 -1.53
CA PRO A 138 0.55 18.20 -1.12
C PRO A 138 -0.26 17.05 -0.54
N ASP A 139 -1.04 17.31 0.50
CA ASP A 139 -1.78 16.27 1.21
C ASP A 139 -2.77 15.52 0.30
N TYR A 140 -3.43 16.21 -0.64
CA TYR A 140 -4.32 15.54 -1.60
C TYR A 140 -3.60 14.50 -2.46
N LEU A 141 -2.31 14.68 -2.77
CA LEU A 141 -1.51 13.67 -3.46
C LEU A 141 -1.10 12.53 -2.54
N LYS A 142 -0.76 12.81 -1.27
CA LYS A 142 -0.49 11.77 -0.27
C LYS A 142 -1.71 10.88 -0.06
N TRP A 143 -2.91 11.47 -0.06
CA TRP A 143 -4.16 10.74 0.02
C TRP A 143 -4.40 9.87 -1.22
N GLY A 144 -4.07 10.35 -2.40
CA GLY A 144 -4.10 9.54 -3.62
C GLY A 144 -3.16 8.35 -3.56
N VAL A 145 -1.96 8.52 -3.00
CA VAL A 145 -1.01 7.43 -2.77
C VAL A 145 -1.55 6.41 -1.76
N TYR A 146 -2.16 6.89 -0.67
CA TYR A 146 -2.82 6.04 0.32
C TYR A 146 -3.96 5.24 -0.30
N ALA A 147 -4.83 5.88 -1.08
CA ALA A 147 -5.92 5.22 -1.78
C ALA A 147 -5.42 4.11 -2.71
N TRP A 148 -4.40 4.42 -3.52
CA TRP A 148 -3.77 3.43 -4.40
C TRP A 148 -3.18 2.27 -3.61
N PHE A 149 -2.43 2.53 -2.54
CA PHE A 149 -1.79 1.48 -1.75
C PHE A 149 -2.82 0.61 -1.02
N SER A 150 -3.90 1.20 -0.49
CA SER A 150 -5.00 0.47 0.13
C SER A 150 -5.72 -0.44 -0.87
N SER A 151 -5.98 0.04 -2.10
CA SER A 151 -6.53 -0.77 -3.18
C SER A 151 -5.59 -1.91 -3.58
N PHE A 152 -4.28 -1.63 -3.65
CA PHE A 152 -3.29 -2.65 -3.92
C PHE A 152 -3.26 -3.74 -2.84
N CYS A 153 -3.30 -3.36 -1.55
CA CYS A 153 -3.39 -4.32 -0.44
C CYS A 153 -4.65 -5.18 -0.53
N ARG A 154 -5.79 -4.58 -0.84
CA ARG A 154 -7.05 -5.32 -1.05
C ARG A 154 -6.92 -6.29 -2.21
N PHE A 155 -6.36 -5.86 -3.32
CA PHE A 155 -6.13 -6.73 -4.48
C PHE A 155 -5.20 -7.89 -4.16
N LEU A 156 -4.18 -7.71 -3.31
CA LEU A 156 -3.32 -8.80 -2.84
C LEU A 156 -4.10 -9.86 -2.01
N THR A 157 -5.12 -9.43 -1.26
CA THR A 157 -5.89 -10.33 -0.37
C THR A 157 -7.12 -10.94 -1.03
N GLU A 158 -7.71 -10.28 -2.02
CA GLU A 158 -8.98 -10.67 -2.63
C GLU A 158 -8.86 -10.98 -4.13
N GLY A 159 -7.83 -10.46 -4.77
CA GLY A 159 -7.64 -10.57 -6.21
C GLY A 159 -6.99 -11.87 -6.65
N THR A 160 -7.10 -12.12 -7.96
CA THR A 160 -6.42 -13.23 -8.63
C THR A 160 -5.34 -12.69 -9.54
N PHE A 161 -4.14 -13.23 -9.41
CA PHE A 161 -2.99 -12.93 -10.25
C PHE A 161 -2.82 -14.02 -11.31
N ILE A 162 -2.38 -13.63 -12.50
CA ILE A 162 -1.93 -14.57 -13.51
C ILE A 162 -0.40 -14.59 -13.50
N ILE A 163 0.19 -15.68 -13.01
CA ILE A 163 1.63 -15.86 -12.92
C ILE A 163 1.99 -17.11 -13.73
N ASP A 164 2.82 -16.96 -14.74
CA ASP A 164 3.22 -18.02 -15.67
C ASP A 164 2.04 -18.80 -16.26
N GLY A 165 0.92 -18.09 -16.53
CA GLY A 165 -0.31 -18.66 -17.08
C GLY A 165 -1.21 -19.38 -16.07
N HIS A 166 -0.88 -19.36 -14.79
CA HIS A 166 -1.67 -19.93 -13.71
C HIS A 166 -2.35 -18.84 -12.87
N GLU A 167 -3.60 -19.10 -12.46
CA GLU A 167 -4.31 -18.25 -11.53
C GLU A 167 -3.79 -18.48 -10.10
N VAL A 168 -3.34 -17.42 -9.44
CA VAL A 168 -2.80 -17.46 -8.09
C VAL A 168 -3.57 -16.46 -7.20
N CYS A 169 -4.07 -16.92 -6.07
CA CYS A 169 -4.70 -16.10 -5.04
C CYS A 169 -3.84 -16.13 -3.77
N PHE A 170 -3.49 -14.96 -3.24
CA PHE A 170 -2.67 -14.85 -2.04
C PHE A 170 -3.50 -14.73 -0.74
N ALA A 171 -4.82 -14.77 -0.79
CA ALA A 171 -5.68 -14.71 0.40
C ALA A 171 -5.23 -15.64 1.54
N PRO A 172 -4.82 -16.91 1.28
CA PRO A 172 -4.37 -17.81 2.34
C PRO A 172 -3.15 -17.32 3.13
N VAL A 173 -2.26 -16.55 2.48
CA VAL A 173 -1.05 -16.00 3.11
C VAL A 173 -1.41 -14.94 4.17
N PHE A 174 -2.51 -14.22 3.95
CA PHE A 174 -2.97 -13.13 4.82
C PHE A 174 -4.05 -13.58 5.83
N SER A 175 -4.57 -14.82 5.72
CA SER A 175 -5.57 -15.34 6.65
C SER A 175 -4.92 -15.68 7.98
N ARG A 176 -5.44 -15.09 9.07
CA ARG A 176 -5.00 -15.45 10.44
C ARG A 176 -5.32 -16.91 10.74
N SER A 177 -4.34 -17.68 11.16
CA SER A 177 -4.56 -18.99 11.76
C SER A 177 -5.25 -18.81 13.13
N LYS A 178 -6.34 -19.55 13.38
CA LYS A 178 -7.12 -19.52 14.65
C LYS A 178 -6.33 -19.90 15.93
N ARG A 179 -5.01 -20.07 15.85
CA ARG A 179 -4.14 -20.51 16.97
C ARG A 179 -3.34 -19.38 17.63
N GLU A 180 -3.62 -18.12 17.32
CA GLU A 180 -2.77 -16.99 17.72
C GLU A 180 -3.12 -16.34 19.07
N ASP A 181 -3.97 -16.93 19.90
CA ASP A 181 -4.27 -16.40 21.24
C ASP A 181 -3.10 -16.49 22.24
N VAL A 182 -1.96 -17.09 21.88
CA VAL A 182 -0.81 -17.28 22.79
C VAL A 182 0.34 -16.30 22.54
N PHE A 183 0.39 -15.63 21.40
CA PHE A 183 1.42 -14.65 21.06
C PHE A 183 0.83 -13.36 20.47
N ASP A 184 0.07 -12.64 21.28
CA ASP A 184 -0.47 -11.31 20.94
C ASP A 184 0.61 -10.20 20.83
N GLN A 185 1.87 -10.59 20.87
CA GLN A 185 3.05 -9.79 20.56
C GLN A 185 3.68 -10.19 19.22
N SER A 186 2.91 -10.75 18.30
CA SER A 186 3.45 -11.08 17.00
C SER A 186 3.94 -9.82 16.30
N LEU A 187 5.21 -9.83 15.89
CA LEU A 187 5.84 -8.75 15.13
C LEU A 187 5.19 -8.54 13.75
N GLY A 188 4.02 -9.16 13.49
CA GLY A 188 3.31 -9.11 12.22
C GLY A 188 4.18 -9.57 11.06
N LEU A 189 4.24 -8.80 9.96
CA LEU A 189 5.10 -9.11 8.81
C LEU A 189 6.61 -9.12 9.15
N ASN A 190 7.02 -8.58 10.32
CA ASN A 190 8.41 -8.66 10.75
C ASN A 190 8.81 -10.09 11.16
N SER A 191 7.90 -10.88 11.74
CA SER A 191 8.18 -12.29 12.04
C SER A 191 8.27 -13.12 10.77
N ILE A 192 7.47 -12.78 9.76
CA ILE A 192 7.47 -13.46 8.47
C ILE A 192 8.82 -13.32 7.76
N VAL A 193 9.44 -12.13 7.80
CA VAL A 193 10.75 -11.93 7.14
C VAL A 193 11.82 -12.82 7.74
N PHE A 194 11.81 -13.03 9.06
CA PHE A 194 12.76 -13.95 9.72
C PHE A 194 12.51 -15.39 9.31
N SER A 195 11.26 -15.85 9.35
CA SER A 195 10.89 -17.22 8.94
C SER A 195 11.25 -17.51 7.48
N VAL A 196 11.03 -16.55 6.58
CA VAL A 196 11.41 -16.69 5.16
C VAL A 196 12.94 -16.71 5.00
N ALA A 197 13.68 -15.87 5.72
CA ALA A 197 15.13 -15.85 5.69
C ALA A 197 15.72 -17.16 6.26
N GLU A 198 15.18 -17.72 7.35
CA GLU A 198 15.56 -19.01 7.93
C GLU A 198 15.37 -20.17 6.94
N SER A 199 14.39 -20.08 6.03
CA SER A 199 14.23 -21.09 4.98
C SER A 199 15.40 -21.14 3.99
N GLY A 200 16.26 -20.13 3.97
CA GLY A 200 17.44 -20.02 3.10
C GLY A 200 17.14 -19.73 1.63
N VAL A 201 15.87 -19.67 1.22
CA VAL A 201 15.47 -19.52 -0.21
C VAL A 201 15.91 -18.20 -0.79
N PHE A 202 15.87 -17.11 0.00
CA PHE A 202 16.26 -15.77 -0.43
C PHE A 202 17.60 -15.30 0.19
N GLY A 203 18.20 -16.10 1.08
CA GLY A 203 19.42 -15.72 1.80
C GLY A 203 19.15 -15.02 3.12
N SER A 204 19.84 -13.92 3.39
CA SER A 204 19.70 -13.17 4.63
C SER A 204 18.36 -12.42 4.74
N VAL A 205 18.06 -11.88 5.92
CA VAL A 205 16.91 -10.96 6.15
C VAL A 205 16.93 -9.80 5.16
N LYS A 206 18.11 -9.24 4.88
CA LYS A 206 18.25 -8.16 3.92
C LYS A 206 17.93 -8.62 2.49
N ASP A 207 18.42 -9.78 2.08
CA ASP A 207 18.15 -10.30 0.74
C ASP A 207 16.67 -10.63 0.57
N THR A 208 16.00 -11.09 1.64
CA THR A 208 14.53 -11.29 1.68
C THR A 208 13.78 -9.96 1.54
N ASP A 209 14.19 -8.90 2.24
CA ASP A 209 13.59 -7.57 2.11
C ASP A 209 13.81 -6.98 0.71
N ASP A 210 14.95 -7.24 0.08
CA ASP A 210 15.27 -6.77 -1.27
C ASP A 210 14.61 -7.64 -2.38
N ALA A 211 14.08 -8.80 -2.03
CA ALA A 211 13.42 -9.69 -2.99
C ALA A 211 12.10 -9.07 -3.52
N PRO A 212 11.72 -9.33 -4.80
CA PRO A 212 10.44 -8.93 -5.35
C PRO A 212 9.28 -9.45 -4.50
N LEU A 213 8.32 -8.57 -4.16
CA LEU A 213 7.18 -8.90 -3.32
C LEU A 213 6.46 -10.19 -3.73
N LEU A 214 6.11 -10.30 -5.01
CA LEU A 214 5.34 -11.46 -5.50
C LEU A 214 6.10 -12.78 -5.33
N ARG A 215 7.44 -12.78 -5.45
CA ARG A 215 8.22 -14.00 -5.24
C ARG A 215 8.18 -14.46 -3.78
N VAL A 216 8.23 -13.51 -2.84
CA VAL A 216 8.11 -13.84 -1.41
C VAL A 216 6.71 -14.34 -1.10
N LEU A 217 5.66 -13.71 -1.65
CA LEU A 217 4.28 -14.16 -1.46
C LEU A 217 4.03 -15.55 -2.06
N MET A 218 4.62 -15.88 -3.22
CA MET A 218 4.55 -17.22 -3.80
C MET A 218 5.20 -18.27 -2.88
N LYS A 219 6.36 -17.96 -2.31
CA LYS A 219 7.02 -18.86 -1.35
C LYS A 219 6.15 -19.10 -0.11
N LEU A 220 5.55 -18.03 0.43
CA LEU A 220 4.65 -18.13 1.59
C LEU A 220 3.40 -18.96 1.27
N LEU A 221 2.86 -18.82 0.07
CA LEU A 221 1.71 -19.60 -0.38
C LEU A 221 2.07 -21.08 -0.53
N ASP A 222 3.23 -21.41 -1.10
CA ASP A 222 3.74 -22.77 -1.18
C ASP A 222 3.92 -23.41 0.21
N ASP A 223 4.49 -22.66 1.16
CA ASP A 223 4.65 -23.14 2.55
C ASP A 223 3.30 -23.37 3.22
N HIS A 224 2.34 -22.46 3.01
CA HIS A 224 0.98 -22.63 3.53
C HIS A 224 0.33 -23.90 2.97
N ASN A 225 0.41 -24.13 1.68
CA ASN A 225 -0.18 -25.30 1.02
C ASN A 225 0.46 -26.62 1.49
N LYS A 226 1.79 -26.65 1.67
CA LYS A 226 2.52 -27.80 2.23
C LYS A 226 2.08 -28.08 3.67
N ALA A 227 1.98 -27.05 4.49
CA ALA A 227 1.51 -27.19 5.87
C ALA A 227 0.07 -27.70 5.95
N GLU A 228 -0.81 -27.27 5.06
CA GLU A 228 -2.18 -27.76 4.96
C GLU A 228 -2.24 -29.24 4.52
N ALA A 229 -1.43 -29.64 3.54
CA ALA A 229 -1.34 -31.04 3.09
C ALA A 229 -0.91 -31.97 4.24
N LEU A 230 0.16 -31.62 4.94
CA LEU A 230 0.63 -32.36 6.12
C LEU A 230 -0.44 -32.47 7.22
N ARG A 231 -1.16 -31.39 7.50
CA ARG A 231 -2.27 -31.42 8.50
C ARG A 231 -3.41 -32.36 8.08
N LYS A 232 -3.71 -32.46 6.79
CA LYS A 232 -4.73 -33.39 6.27
C LYS A 232 -4.29 -34.82 6.37
N GLU A 233 -3.02 -35.11 6.14
CA GLU A 233 -2.44 -36.48 6.30
C GLU A 233 -2.43 -36.92 7.76
N MET A 234 -2.09 -36.02 8.70
CA MET A 234 -2.08 -36.33 10.15
C MET A 234 -3.45 -36.55 10.75
N LYS A 235 -4.55 -36.19 10.06
CA LYS A 235 -5.94 -36.36 10.51
C LYS A 235 -6.59 -37.63 9.96
N LYS A 236 -5.92 -38.34 9.06
CA LYS A 236 -6.34 -39.65 8.52
C LYS A 236 -5.79 -40.77 9.36
#